data_1923913fee3ee17d7a44587f52802e30
#
_entry.id   1923913fee3ee17d7a44587f52802e30
#
_cell.length_a   1.000
_cell.length_b   1.000
_cell.length_c   1.000
_cell.angle_alpha   90.00
_cell.angle_beta   90.00
_cell.angle_gamma   90.00
#
_symmetry.space_group_name_H-M   'P 1'
#
loop_
_entity.id
_entity.type
_entity.pdbx_description
1 polymer ?
#
loop_
_entity_poly.entity_id
_entity_poly.type
_entity_poly.pdbx_seq_one_letter_code
_entity_poly.pdbx_strand_id
1 'polypeptide(L)'
;MEQKKQESLQYRVFWTWDHSTNWCMNQVGKQNTGVGNLYTKKAETFVEDYKRAVDFCQANGIDAIGIVGMLRDSHGSFESARRICGYAREHGVRIYLITGLYSYGGLYYEGDSPFSLDRFLEKNPECMAKWSDRQPFYWTFSNPHGHKRQPIGCPSSEPLHNFIMDSLDYVFHAIPELGGAQIEAGDSFICMCDKCRERRAMMRGGEEQLPLTSMSDMARIYPDAVDVITKRTPDAWVICESYTHFLDCKFFNDPTSPALKAITGMPENVFWQWKCDKRLRENTWTENDRLPEPMRKFRHIMRAHSGTQWIGGRHTLAVDEIRRQCRLSYTSGIQGVSMFGEGSNFHANAELNYKALCYFSHHPMASCEDYARDVMAPLLGGDELALRYLEFGVLNRTPEKIRAAMPELAKIIGTQSDPDSIRRWTYLASFLNTFGWEYEKKQERSKNDNVEFKIG
;
A
#
# COMPACT_ATOMS: atom_id res chain seq x y z
N MET A 1 10.23 19.39 27.94
CA MET A 1 10.99 19.50 26.70
C MET A 1 10.02 19.97 25.63
N GLU A 2 10.15 21.17 25.13
CA GLU A 2 9.40 21.64 23.96
C GLU A 2 9.80 20.75 22.79
N GLN A 3 8.83 19.99 22.25
CA GLN A 3 9.02 19.30 20.99
C GLN A 3 9.30 20.37 19.92
N LYS A 4 10.50 20.36 19.34
CA LYS A 4 10.78 21.16 18.15
C LYS A 4 9.66 20.88 17.14
N LYS A 5 8.96 21.92 16.75
CA LYS A 5 7.87 21.83 15.78
C LYS A 5 8.47 21.22 14.49
N GLN A 6 8.03 20.04 14.13
CA GLN A 6 8.47 19.36 12.93
C GLN A 6 8.02 20.21 11.73
N GLU A 7 8.93 20.58 10.85
CA GLU A 7 8.61 21.45 9.70
C GLU A 7 8.10 20.65 8.47
N SER A 8 8.38 19.35 8.44
CA SER A 8 8.03 18.46 7.32
C SER A 8 7.75 17.03 7.79
N LEU A 9 7.15 16.21 6.94
CA LEU A 9 7.06 14.77 7.15
C LEU A 9 8.43 14.13 6.91
N GLN A 10 8.77 13.16 7.76
CA GLN A 10 10.11 12.55 7.79
C GLN A 10 10.23 11.34 6.86
N TYR A 11 9.12 10.59 6.66
CA TYR A 11 9.14 9.32 5.97
C TYR A 11 8.21 9.33 4.76
N ARG A 12 8.72 8.92 3.59
CA ARG A 12 8.00 8.78 2.32
C ARG A 12 8.18 7.35 1.84
N VAL A 13 7.10 6.65 1.60
CA VAL A 13 7.13 5.22 1.37
C VAL A 13 6.31 4.83 0.16
N PHE A 14 6.87 3.99 -0.69
CA PHE A 14 6.13 3.27 -1.72
C PHE A 14 5.70 1.90 -1.20
N TRP A 15 4.41 1.61 -1.35
CA TRP A 15 3.82 0.31 -1.12
C TRP A 15 3.58 -0.36 -2.47
N THR A 16 4.01 -1.61 -2.65
CA THR A 16 3.95 -2.28 -3.95
C THR A 16 3.53 -3.74 -3.83
N TRP A 17 2.85 -4.25 -4.87
CA TRP A 17 2.71 -5.67 -5.14
C TRP A 17 3.77 -6.11 -6.15
N ASP A 18 4.41 -7.26 -5.92
CA ASP A 18 5.44 -7.82 -6.77
C ASP A 18 5.01 -7.96 -8.25
N HIS A 19 3.81 -8.45 -8.47
CA HIS A 19 3.28 -8.75 -9.80
C HIS A 19 2.59 -7.56 -10.49
N SER A 20 2.25 -6.50 -9.79
CA SER A 20 1.65 -5.31 -10.39
C SER A 20 2.64 -4.17 -10.60
N THR A 21 3.79 -4.23 -9.98
CA THR A 21 4.90 -3.29 -10.17
C THR A 21 5.38 -3.35 -11.61
N ASN A 22 5.55 -2.19 -12.26
CA ASN A 22 5.84 -2.12 -13.69
C ASN A 22 6.66 -0.88 -14.05
N TRP A 23 7.93 -0.91 -13.69
CA TRP A 23 8.89 0.15 -13.98
C TRP A 23 9.70 -0.09 -15.26
N CYS A 24 9.78 -1.35 -15.72
CA CYS A 24 10.46 -1.70 -16.97
C CYS A 24 9.59 -1.45 -18.20
N MET A 25 8.27 -1.63 -18.06
CA MET A 25 7.35 -1.53 -19.19
C MET A 25 6.70 -0.16 -19.23
N ASN A 26 7.08 0.65 -20.18
CA ASN A 26 6.51 1.97 -20.41
C ASN A 26 5.20 1.88 -21.21
N GLN A 27 4.28 1.02 -20.77
CA GLN A 27 2.98 0.87 -21.42
C GLN A 27 1.94 1.78 -20.81
N VAL A 28 1.28 2.54 -21.67
CA VAL A 28 0.01 3.19 -21.34
C VAL A 28 -1.09 2.16 -21.50
N GLY A 29 -1.79 1.82 -20.43
CA GLY A 29 -2.88 0.87 -20.51
C GLY A 29 -3.36 0.36 -19.17
N LYS A 30 -4.42 -0.44 -19.25
CA LYS A 30 -5.02 -1.08 -18.11
C LYS A 30 -4.11 -2.19 -17.61
N GLN A 31 -3.56 -2.01 -16.44
CA GLN A 31 -2.88 -3.08 -15.74
C GLN A 31 -3.81 -3.66 -14.68
N ASN A 32 -3.92 -4.98 -14.66
CA ASN A 32 -4.55 -5.64 -13.52
C ASN A 32 -3.52 -5.67 -12.39
N THR A 33 -3.98 -5.30 -11.22
CA THR A 33 -3.14 -5.32 -10.03
C THR A 33 -3.64 -6.33 -9.04
N GLY A 34 -2.75 -6.70 -8.16
CA GLY A 34 -3.06 -7.46 -6.98
C GLY A 34 -3.71 -8.80 -7.31
N VAL A 35 -4.72 -9.07 -6.56
CA VAL A 35 -5.54 -10.28 -6.69
C VAL A 35 -6.13 -10.40 -8.09
N GLY A 36 -5.96 -11.55 -8.71
CA GLY A 36 -6.50 -11.82 -10.05
C GLY A 36 -5.53 -11.53 -11.21
N ASN A 37 -4.31 -11.07 -10.93
CA ASN A 37 -3.30 -10.93 -11.98
C ASN A 37 -2.57 -12.25 -12.23
N LEU A 38 -2.72 -12.80 -13.43
CA LEU A 38 -2.04 -14.02 -13.85
C LEU A 38 -0.62 -13.78 -14.39
N TYR A 39 -0.19 -12.54 -14.47
CA TYR A 39 1.13 -12.21 -14.97
C TYR A 39 2.19 -12.55 -13.94
N THR A 40 3.11 -13.42 -14.32
CA THR A 40 4.26 -13.79 -13.50
C THR A 40 5.52 -13.18 -14.10
N LYS A 41 6.26 -12.44 -13.31
CA LYS A 41 7.54 -11.88 -13.73
C LYS A 41 8.64 -12.93 -13.64
N LYS A 42 9.56 -12.89 -14.60
CA LYS A 42 10.84 -13.58 -14.46
C LYS A 42 11.73 -12.83 -13.47
N ALA A 43 12.71 -13.55 -12.91
CA ALA A 43 13.65 -12.99 -11.94
C ALA A 43 14.32 -11.69 -12.41
N GLU A 44 14.79 -11.67 -13.66
CA GLU A 44 15.47 -10.51 -14.25
C GLU A 44 14.54 -9.29 -14.36
N THR A 45 13.31 -9.48 -14.82
CA THR A 45 12.32 -8.39 -14.92
C THR A 45 11.91 -7.88 -13.56
N PHE A 46 11.76 -8.77 -12.59
CA PHE A 46 11.43 -8.41 -11.21
C PHE A 46 12.54 -7.54 -10.57
N VAL A 47 13.80 -7.96 -10.71
CA VAL A 47 14.94 -7.23 -10.19
C VAL A 47 15.08 -5.88 -10.88
N GLU A 48 14.94 -5.83 -12.21
CA GLU A 48 15.07 -4.59 -12.98
C GLU A 48 13.95 -3.58 -12.65
N ASP A 49 12.73 -4.04 -12.47
CA ASP A 49 11.62 -3.18 -12.05
C ASP A 49 11.95 -2.44 -10.74
N TYR A 50 12.43 -3.18 -9.74
CA TYR A 50 12.75 -2.57 -8.45
C TYR A 50 14.02 -1.72 -8.48
N LYS A 51 15.00 -2.04 -9.30
CA LYS A 51 16.15 -1.15 -9.50
C LYS A 51 15.72 0.21 -10.04
N ARG A 52 14.87 0.23 -11.07
CA ARG A 52 14.33 1.49 -11.61
C ARG A 52 13.48 2.26 -10.61
N ALA A 53 12.68 1.56 -9.81
CA ALA A 53 11.92 2.18 -8.72
C ALA A 53 12.86 2.78 -7.67
N VAL A 54 13.94 2.10 -7.31
CA VAL A 54 14.96 2.59 -6.38
C VAL A 54 15.66 3.84 -6.93
N ASP A 55 16.06 3.85 -8.20
CA ASP A 55 16.68 5.02 -8.84
C ASP A 55 15.78 6.26 -8.77
N PHE A 56 14.48 6.05 -9.05
CA PHE A 56 13.49 7.13 -8.91
C PHE A 56 13.35 7.58 -7.45
N CYS A 57 13.27 6.65 -6.52
CA CYS A 57 13.15 6.95 -5.09
C CYS A 57 14.34 7.76 -4.59
N GLN A 58 15.57 7.35 -4.92
CA GLN A 58 16.78 8.08 -4.60
C GLN A 58 16.76 9.52 -5.16
N ALA A 59 16.39 9.65 -6.45
CA ALA A 59 16.37 10.95 -7.12
C ALA A 59 15.28 11.90 -6.58
N ASN A 60 14.22 11.39 -5.97
CA ASN A 60 13.08 12.18 -5.51
C ASN A 60 12.88 12.18 -3.98
N GLY A 61 13.79 11.58 -3.21
CA GLY A 61 13.73 11.60 -1.75
C GLY A 61 12.61 10.70 -1.16
N ILE A 62 12.32 9.57 -1.81
CA ILE A 62 11.49 8.48 -1.24
C ILE A 62 12.41 7.58 -0.43
N ASP A 63 12.05 7.32 0.83
CA ASP A 63 12.95 6.67 1.80
C ASP A 63 12.91 5.14 1.72
N ALA A 64 11.76 4.56 1.33
CA ALA A 64 11.59 3.12 1.35
C ALA A 64 10.57 2.59 0.34
N ILE A 65 10.72 1.31 -0.03
CA ILE A 65 9.78 0.56 -0.85
C ILE A 65 9.40 -0.72 -0.11
N GLY A 66 8.11 -0.91 0.17
CA GLY A 66 7.57 -2.15 0.68
C GLY A 66 7.07 -3.05 -0.43
N ILE A 67 7.35 -4.35 -0.34
CA ILE A 67 7.03 -5.33 -1.38
C ILE A 67 6.19 -6.47 -0.79
N VAL A 68 4.93 -6.57 -1.22
CA VAL A 68 4.10 -7.77 -1.01
C VAL A 68 4.52 -8.82 -2.02
N GLY A 69 4.71 -10.06 -1.58
CA GLY A 69 5.08 -11.17 -2.44
C GLY A 69 6.55 -11.15 -2.88
N MET A 70 7.43 -10.47 -2.15
CA MET A 70 8.86 -10.38 -2.46
C MET A 70 9.53 -11.76 -2.54
N LEU A 71 9.14 -12.69 -1.67
CA LEU A 71 9.63 -14.06 -1.68
C LEU A 71 8.63 -14.97 -2.39
N ARG A 72 8.99 -15.39 -3.59
CA ARG A 72 8.18 -16.22 -4.48
C ARG A 72 9.09 -16.95 -5.46
N ASP A 73 8.81 -18.23 -5.74
CA ASP A 73 9.61 -19.04 -6.68
C ASP A 73 9.65 -18.42 -8.07
N SER A 74 8.51 -17.94 -8.55
CA SER A 74 8.33 -17.47 -9.92
C SER A 74 9.26 -16.33 -10.34
N HIS A 75 9.75 -15.53 -9.40
CA HIS A 75 10.67 -14.42 -9.70
C HIS A 75 12.00 -14.49 -8.95
N GLY A 76 12.43 -15.68 -8.57
CA GLY A 76 13.79 -15.93 -8.11
C GLY A 76 14.01 -15.85 -6.60
N SER A 77 12.90 -15.79 -5.81
CA SER A 77 12.93 -15.98 -4.36
C SER A 77 14.01 -15.17 -3.63
N PHE A 78 14.78 -15.81 -2.75
CA PHE A 78 15.84 -15.18 -1.94
C PHE A 78 16.94 -14.52 -2.77
N GLU A 79 17.28 -15.08 -3.93
CA GLU A 79 18.33 -14.52 -4.78
C GLU A 79 17.93 -13.15 -5.34
N SER A 80 16.74 -13.05 -5.91
CA SER A 80 16.21 -11.78 -6.40
C SER A 80 16.01 -10.77 -5.26
N ALA A 81 15.53 -11.21 -4.10
CA ALA A 81 15.36 -10.36 -2.93
C ALA A 81 16.71 -9.76 -2.47
N ARG A 82 17.78 -10.58 -2.36
CA ARG A 82 19.13 -10.09 -2.02
C ARG A 82 19.63 -9.06 -3.02
N ARG A 83 19.46 -9.32 -4.31
CA ARG A 83 19.90 -8.40 -5.38
C ARG A 83 19.18 -7.05 -5.29
N ILE A 84 17.88 -7.05 -5.01
CA ILE A 84 17.10 -5.81 -4.85
C ILE A 84 17.49 -5.09 -3.57
N CYS A 85 17.55 -5.79 -2.44
CA CYS A 85 17.90 -5.20 -1.15
C CYS A 85 19.32 -4.62 -1.15
N GLY A 86 20.29 -5.35 -1.72
CA GLY A 86 21.67 -4.88 -1.86
C GLY A 86 21.76 -3.61 -2.70
N TYR A 87 21.13 -3.61 -3.87
CA TYR A 87 21.08 -2.44 -4.74
C TYR A 87 20.44 -1.22 -4.05
N ALA A 88 19.29 -1.42 -3.40
CA ALA A 88 18.58 -0.34 -2.72
C ALA A 88 19.42 0.25 -1.56
N ARG A 89 20.08 -0.60 -0.78
CA ARG A 89 20.96 -0.17 0.30
C ARG A 89 22.12 0.68 -0.20
N GLU A 90 22.75 0.32 -1.32
CA GLU A 90 23.80 1.11 -1.97
C GLU A 90 23.31 2.48 -2.44
N HIS A 91 22.02 2.60 -2.76
CA HIS A 91 21.37 3.84 -3.22
C HIS A 91 20.65 4.61 -2.08
N GLY A 92 20.81 4.19 -0.83
CA GLY A 92 20.21 4.86 0.33
C GLY A 92 18.68 4.70 0.44
N VAL A 93 18.10 3.73 -0.25
CA VAL A 93 16.67 3.39 -0.20
C VAL A 93 16.47 2.09 0.58
N ARG A 94 15.50 2.03 1.48
CA ARG A 94 15.18 0.80 2.20
C ARG A 94 14.20 -0.07 1.41
N ILE A 95 14.48 -1.36 1.35
CA ILE A 95 13.48 -2.35 0.93
C ILE A 95 12.98 -3.07 2.18
N TYR A 96 11.66 -3.20 2.32
CA TYR A 96 11.08 -4.01 3.38
C TYR A 96 10.05 -5.00 2.84
N LEU A 97 9.99 -6.16 3.47
CA LEU A 97 9.02 -7.21 3.16
C LEU A 97 7.65 -6.85 3.73
N ILE A 98 6.59 -6.94 2.93
CA ILE A 98 5.21 -6.85 3.43
C ILE A 98 4.64 -8.26 3.52
N THR A 99 4.14 -8.62 4.69
CA THR A 99 3.65 -9.97 4.99
C THR A 99 2.43 -9.94 5.90
N GLY A 100 1.49 -10.84 5.66
CA GLY A 100 0.38 -11.08 6.58
C GLY A 100 0.72 -12.00 7.75
N LEU A 101 1.89 -12.60 7.81
CA LEU A 101 2.35 -13.64 8.73
C LEU A 101 1.42 -14.87 8.79
N TYR A 102 0.19 -14.69 9.26
CA TYR A 102 -0.85 -15.73 9.39
C TYR A 102 -1.78 -15.83 8.19
N SER A 103 -1.62 -14.95 7.22
CA SER A 103 -2.43 -14.84 6.00
C SER A 103 -1.57 -14.41 4.82
N TYR A 104 -2.15 -14.24 3.64
CA TYR A 104 -1.44 -13.81 2.42
C TYR A 104 -0.20 -14.65 2.09
N GLY A 105 -0.26 -15.99 2.30
CA GLY A 105 0.88 -16.86 2.07
C GLY A 105 2.02 -16.71 3.08
N GLY A 106 1.88 -15.87 4.09
CA GLY A 106 2.91 -15.64 5.09
C GLY A 106 4.14 -14.90 4.53
N LEU A 107 5.32 -15.31 4.96
CA LEU A 107 6.60 -14.73 4.53
C LEU A 107 7.02 -15.16 3.12
N TYR A 108 6.73 -16.39 2.76
CA TYR A 108 7.00 -16.95 1.43
C TYR A 108 5.68 -17.07 0.68
N TYR A 109 5.41 -16.08 -0.15
CA TYR A 109 4.08 -15.85 -0.71
C TYR A 109 3.58 -16.99 -1.61
N GLU A 110 4.46 -17.58 -2.41
CA GLU A 110 4.11 -18.67 -3.32
C GLU A 110 5.34 -19.50 -3.70
N GLY A 111 5.19 -20.83 -3.65
CA GLY A 111 6.20 -21.76 -4.09
C GLY A 111 6.42 -22.95 -3.15
N ASP A 112 7.45 -23.72 -3.42
CA ASP A 112 7.77 -24.94 -2.66
C ASP A 112 8.91 -24.69 -1.66
N SER A 113 8.69 -23.72 -0.77
CA SER A 113 9.64 -23.37 0.28
C SER A 113 9.23 -23.96 1.62
N PRO A 114 10.19 -24.41 2.47
CA PRO A 114 9.90 -24.81 3.85
C PRO A 114 9.35 -23.67 4.70
N PHE A 115 9.49 -22.42 4.26
CA PHE A 115 8.96 -21.22 4.93
C PHE A 115 7.58 -20.80 4.40
N SER A 116 6.97 -21.58 3.49
CA SER A 116 5.63 -21.31 3.00
C SER A 116 4.58 -21.64 4.05
N LEU A 117 3.73 -20.67 4.38
CA LEU A 117 2.59 -20.84 5.28
C LEU A 117 1.64 -21.93 4.76
N ASP A 118 1.38 -21.94 3.47
CA ASP A 118 0.49 -22.91 2.84
C ASP A 118 1.00 -24.34 3.05
N ARG A 119 2.30 -24.56 2.84
CA ARG A 119 2.93 -25.88 3.05
C ARG A 119 2.94 -26.31 4.49
N PHE A 120 3.14 -25.36 5.41
CA PHE A 120 3.06 -25.65 6.84
C PHE A 120 1.64 -26.05 7.23
N LEU A 121 0.63 -25.29 6.80
CA LEU A 121 -0.76 -25.54 7.15
C LEU A 121 -1.33 -26.81 6.47
N GLU A 122 -0.86 -27.17 5.28
CA GLU A 122 -1.20 -28.45 4.64
C GLU A 122 -0.73 -29.65 5.49
N LYS A 123 0.44 -29.54 6.12
CA LYS A 123 0.99 -30.58 7.00
C LYS A 123 0.43 -30.55 8.43
N ASN A 124 -0.07 -29.39 8.87
CA ASN A 124 -0.56 -29.15 10.22
C ASN A 124 -1.96 -28.50 10.17
N PRO A 125 -2.99 -29.21 9.69
CA PRO A 125 -4.32 -28.64 9.47
C PRO A 125 -5.00 -28.16 10.76
N GLU A 126 -4.58 -28.67 11.93
CA GLU A 126 -5.05 -28.22 13.25
C GLU A 126 -4.62 -26.78 13.57
N CYS A 127 -3.60 -26.27 12.87
CA CYS A 127 -3.11 -24.90 12.99
C CYS A 127 -3.89 -23.91 12.14
N MET A 128 -4.82 -24.37 11.29
CA MET A 128 -5.66 -23.49 10.46
C MET A 128 -6.67 -22.72 11.30
N ALA A 129 -6.99 -21.53 10.86
CA ALA A 129 -8.05 -20.72 11.43
C ALA A 129 -9.42 -21.41 11.25
N LYS A 130 -10.25 -21.37 12.29
CA LYS A 130 -11.62 -21.84 12.25
C LYS A 130 -12.56 -20.69 11.87
N TRP A 131 -13.53 -20.98 11.02
CA TRP A 131 -14.51 -20.05 10.52
C TRP A 131 -15.84 -20.25 11.24
N SER A 132 -16.68 -19.20 11.29
CA SER A 132 -18.08 -19.34 11.65
C SER A 132 -18.82 -20.10 10.53
N ASP A 133 -20.06 -20.59 10.80
CA ASP A 133 -20.91 -21.36 9.87
C ASP A 133 -21.21 -20.66 8.53
N ARG A 134 -20.82 -19.42 8.37
CA ARG A 134 -20.84 -18.72 7.09
C ARG A 134 -19.58 -19.06 6.32
N GLN A 135 -19.76 -19.51 5.09
CA GLN A 135 -18.67 -19.95 4.20
C GLN A 135 -17.45 -19.03 4.30
N PRO A 136 -16.25 -19.60 4.42
CA PRO A 136 -15.05 -18.83 4.49
C PRO A 136 -14.87 -18.02 3.22
N PHE A 137 -14.63 -16.74 3.37
CA PHE A 137 -14.16 -15.92 2.29
C PHE A 137 -12.71 -16.30 2.05
N TYR A 138 -12.46 -17.05 1.01
CA TYR A 138 -11.09 -17.31 0.58
C TYR A 138 -10.65 -16.18 -0.32
N TRP A 139 -9.58 -15.51 0.03
CA TRP A 139 -8.87 -14.71 -0.95
C TRP A 139 -8.37 -15.66 -2.01
N THR A 140 -8.95 -15.53 -3.16
CA THR A 140 -8.49 -16.26 -4.33
C THR A 140 -7.42 -15.41 -4.99
N PHE A 141 -6.19 -15.61 -4.59
CA PHE A 141 -5.08 -15.06 -5.34
C PHE A 141 -4.93 -15.87 -6.63
N SER A 142 -4.86 -15.19 -7.75
CA SER A 142 -4.46 -15.83 -8.99
C SER A 142 -2.98 -16.14 -8.89
N ASN A 143 -2.64 -17.39 -8.88
CA ASN A 143 -1.30 -17.82 -9.14
C ASN A 143 -1.20 -18.33 -10.59
N PRO A 144 0.02 -18.52 -11.16
CA PRO A 144 0.19 -19.08 -12.50
C PRO A 144 -0.42 -20.47 -12.70
N HIS A 145 -0.73 -21.16 -11.61
CA HIS A 145 -1.27 -22.52 -11.57
C HIS A 145 -2.77 -22.57 -11.30
N GLY A 146 -3.46 -21.43 -11.31
CA GLY A 146 -4.90 -21.30 -11.08
C GLY A 146 -5.30 -20.62 -9.78
N HIS A 147 -6.60 -20.57 -9.51
CA HIS A 147 -7.14 -19.98 -8.30
C HIS A 147 -6.91 -20.91 -7.10
N LYS A 148 -5.80 -20.69 -6.37
CA LYS A 148 -5.56 -21.40 -5.12
C LYS A 148 -6.18 -20.62 -3.95
N ARG A 149 -6.98 -21.31 -3.14
CA ARG A 149 -7.43 -20.76 -1.86
C ARG A 149 -6.27 -20.79 -0.89
N GLN A 150 -5.83 -19.64 -0.43
CA GLN A 150 -4.79 -19.58 0.59
C GLN A 150 -5.38 -19.82 1.97
N PRO A 151 -4.90 -20.81 2.72
CA PRO A 151 -5.32 -21.05 4.07
C PRO A 151 -4.86 -19.91 4.98
N ILE A 152 -5.61 -19.69 6.05
CA ILE A 152 -5.26 -18.72 7.09
C ILE A 152 -4.91 -19.47 8.35
N GLY A 153 -3.86 -19.05 9.02
CA GLY A 153 -3.39 -19.61 10.27
C GLY A 153 -4.15 -19.10 11.49
N CYS A 154 -4.22 -19.92 12.53
CA CYS A 154 -4.83 -19.54 13.80
C CYS A 154 -3.82 -18.76 14.66
N PRO A 155 -4.08 -17.49 15.05
CA PRO A 155 -3.19 -16.73 15.92
C PRO A 155 -2.99 -17.34 17.34
N SER A 156 -3.84 -18.27 17.75
CA SER A 156 -3.69 -19.00 19.03
C SER A 156 -2.98 -20.35 18.91
N SER A 157 -2.49 -20.71 17.72
CA SER A 157 -1.72 -21.92 17.50
C SER A 157 -0.24 -21.67 17.83
N GLU A 158 0.26 -22.28 18.92
CA GLU A 158 1.67 -22.19 19.31
C GLU A 158 2.62 -22.80 18.26
N PRO A 159 2.34 -23.98 17.67
CA PRO A 159 3.21 -24.53 16.63
C PRO A 159 3.34 -23.59 15.43
N LEU A 160 2.24 -22.96 15.01
CA LEU A 160 2.27 -22.00 13.91
C LEU A 160 3.01 -20.73 14.30
N HIS A 161 2.79 -20.22 15.51
CA HIS A 161 3.48 -19.05 16.00
C HIS A 161 5.00 -19.24 15.96
N ASN A 162 5.49 -20.36 16.50
CA ASN A 162 6.90 -20.70 16.50
C ASN A 162 7.45 -20.82 15.07
N PHE A 163 6.72 -21.51 14.17
CA PHE A 163 7.10 -21.60 12.77
C PHE A 163 7.24 -20.21 12.10
N ILE A 164 6.33 -19.28 12.38
CA ILE A 164 6.39 -17.93 11.83
C ILE A 164 7.58 -17.16 12.39
N MET A 165 7.83 -17.23 13.69
CA MET A 165 8.97 -16.54 14.33
C MET A 165 10.32 -17.09 13.85
N ASP A 166 10.45 -18.40 13.74
CA ASP A 166 11.65 -19.05 13.16
C ASP A 166 11.86 -18.66 11.70
N SER A 167 10.76 -18.57 10.94
CA SER A 167 10.81 -18.14 9.53
C SER A 167 11.22 -16.66 9.38
N LEU A 168 10.76 -15.79 10.27
CA LEU A 168 11.19 -14.39 10.35
C LEU A 168 12.69 -14.28 10.64
N ASP A 169 13.16 -14.97 11.66
CA ASP A 169 14.59 -15.00 12.01
C ASP A 169 15.44 -15.46 10.83
N TYR A 170 15.01 -16.53 10.15
CA TYR A 170 15.72 -17.04 8.97
C TYR A 170 15.74 -16.04 7.82
N VAL A 171 14.62 -15.39 7.49
CA VAL A 171 14.55 -14.42 6.38
C VAL A 171 15.51 -13.26 6.63
N PHE A 172 15.54 -12.71 7.82
CA PHE A 172 16.47 -11.61 8.18
C PHE A 172 17.93 -12.08 8.28
N HIS A 173 18.17 -13.35 8.60
CA HIS A 173 19.51 -13.95 8.50
C HIS A 173 19.93 -14.13 7.04
N ALA A 174 19.02 -14.61 6.19
CA ALA A 174 19.31 -14.92 4.80
C ALA A 174 19.44 -13.69 3.89
N ILE A 175 18.84 -12.56 4.28
CA ILE A 175 18.87 -11.28 3.53
C ILE A 175 19.33 -10.17 4.49
N PRO A 176 20.63 -10.06 4.79
CA PRO A 176 21.14 -9.10 5.77
C PRO A 176 20.99 -7.63 5.31
N GLU A 177 20.71 -7.39 4.03
CA GLU A 177 20.41 -6.07 3.46
C GLU A 177 18.92 -5.69 3.56
N LEU A 178 18.06 -6.59 4.06
CA LEU A 178 16.63 -6.31 4.21
C LEU A 178 16.41 -5.18 5.23
N GLY A 179 15.84 -4.08 4.77
CA GLY A 179 15.66 -2.86 5.57
C GLY A 179 14.52 -2.92 6.59
N GLY A 180 13.71 -3.99 6.57
CA GLY A 180 12.63 -4.15 7.53
C GLY A 180 11.51 -5.08 7.08
N ALA A 181 10.42 -5.09 7.85
CA ALA A 181 9.18 -5.76 7.49
C ALA A 181 7.96 -4.93 7.89
N GLN A 182 6.92 -4.98 7.06
CA GLN A 182 5.58 -4.55 7.41
C GLN A 182 4.72 -5.77 7.68
N ILE A 183 4.08 -5.79 8.85
CA ILE A 183 3.13 -6.82 9.22
C ILE A 183 1.74 -6.30 8.92
N GLU A 184 1.14 -6.84 7.86
CA GLU A 184 -0.17 -6.41 7.39
C GLU A 184 -1.28 -7.15 8.11
N ALA A 185 -2.21 -6.40 8.68
CA ALA A 185 -3.35 -6.92 9.42
C ALA A 185 -4.60 -7.13 8.56
N GLY A 186 -4.59 -6.61 7.32
CA GLY A 186 -5.78 -6.50 6.47
C GLY A 186 -6.19 -7.78 5.77
N ASP A 187 -7.40 -7.75 5.24
CA ASP A 187 -8.04 -8.69 4.30
C ASP A 187 -8.12 -10.17 4.74
N SER A 188 -7.69 -10.53 5.93
CA SER A 188 -7.89 -11.86 6.50
C SER A 188 -9.07 -11.88 7.47
N PHE A 189 -9.73 -13.03 7.60
CA PHE A 189 -10.77 -13.21 8.61
C PHE A 189 -10.17 -13.54 9.97
N ILE A 190 -10.87 -13.10 11.02
CA ILE A 190 -10.52 -13.49 12.39
C ILE A 190 -10.84 -14.96 12.62
N CYS A 191 -9.96 -15.67 13.31
CA CYS A 191 -10.20 -17.06 13.71
C CYS A 191 -11.30 -17.14 14.76
N MET A 192 -12.24 -18.07 14.60
CA MET A 192 -13.40 -18.28 15.46
C MET A 192 -13.26 -19.49 16.40
N CYS A 193 -12.04 -20.01 16.58
CA CYS A 193 -11.81 -21.07 17.59
C CYS A 193 -11.99 -20.53 19.01
N ASP A 194 -12.24 -21.46 19.97
CA ASP A 194 -12.56 -21.07 21.35
C ASP A 194 -11.46 -20.22 21.97
N LYS A 195 -10.19 -20.59 21.83
CA LYS A 195 -9.04 -19.81 22.33
C LYS A 195 -9.00 -18.38 21.77
N CYS A 196 -9.27 -18.21 20.50
CA CYS A 196 -9.31 -16.88 19.88
C CYS A 196 -10.52 -16.07 20.35
N ARG A 197 -11.70 -16.72 20.49
CA ARG A 197 -12.89 -16.06 21.04
C ARG A 197 -12.72 -15.64 22.49
N GLU A 198 -12.17 -16.53 23.35
CA GLU A 198 -11.87 -16.23 24.76
C GLU A 198 -10.91 -15.05 24.88
N ARG A 199 -9.83 -15.04 24.12
CA ARG A 199 -8.87 -13.93 24.12
C ARG A 199 -9.54 -12.60 23.75
N ARG A 200 -10.42 -12.58 22.76
CA ARG A 200 -11.17 -11.39 22.36
C ARG A 200 -12.23 -10.98 23.40
N ALA A 201 -12.90 -11.95 24.02
CA ALA A 201 -13.89 -11.71 25.06
C ALA A 201 -13.31 -11.07 26.33
N MET A 202 -12.01 -11.24 26.58
CA MET A 202 -11.31 -10.58 27.70
C MET A 202 -11.12 -9.07 27.45
N MET A 203 -11.38 -8.59 26.24
CA MET A 203 -11.30 -7.18 25.88
C MET A 203 -12.57 -6.46 26.31
N ARG A 204 -12.50 -5.61 27.33
CA ARG A 204 -13.65 -4.80 27.79
C ARG A 204 -14.08 -3.80 26.72
N GLY A 205 -15.37 -3.71 26.46
CA GLY A 205 -15.94 -2.80 25.48
C GLY A 205 -16.33 -3.42 24.15
N GLY A 206 -16.16 -4.74 24.04
CA GLY A 206 -16.34 -5.44 22.77
C GLY A 206 -15.20 -5.10 21.82
N GLU A 207 -14.57 -6.10 21.28
CA GLU A 207 -13.59 -5.91 20.25
C GLU A 207 -14.28 -5.26 19.06
N GLU A 208 -13.91 -4.04 18.72
CA GLU A 208 -14.25 -3.54 17.41
C GLU A 208 -13.63 -4.49 16.41
N GLN A 209 -14.47 -5.24 15.77
CA GLN A 209 -14.10 -5.99 14.60
C GLN A 209 -13.69 -4.96 13.55
N LEU A 210 -12.42 -4.63 13.54
CA LEU A 210 -11.82 -4.22 12.29
C LEU A 210 -12.16 -5.32 11.30
N PRO A 211 -12.61 -4.99 10.10
CA PRO A 211 -13.33 -5.97 9.27
C PRO A 211 -12.64 -7.30 9.12
N LEU A 212 -11.38 -7.43 9.48
CA LEU A 212 -10.59 -8.58 9.08
C LEU A 212 -9.53 -9.02 10.09
N THR A 213 -9.13 -8.20 11.07
CA THR A 213 -8.11 -8.57 12.07
C THR A 213 -8.43 -7.91 13.42
N SER A 214 -8.18 -8.65 14.48
CA SER A 214 -8.46 -8.13 15.81
C SER A 214 -7.21 -7.56 16.49
N MET A 215 -7.42 -6.53 17.31
CA MET A 215 -6.33 -5.96 18.11
C MET A 215 -5.77 -6.96 19.11
N SER A 216 -6.56 -7.93 19.59
CA SER A 216 -6.05 -8.98 20.45
C SER A 216 -5.13 -9.96 19.70
N ASP A 217 -5.37 -10.17 18.41
CA ASP A 217 -4.47 -10.94 17.56
C ASP A 217 -3.18 -10.16 17.27
N MET A 218 -3.29 -8.85 16.97
CA MET A 218 -2.13 -7.97 16.81
C MET A 218 -1.27 -7.91 18.07
N ALA A 219 -1.88 -7.78 19.24
CA ALA A 219 -1.19 -7.73 20.52
C ALA A 219 -0.45 -9.03 20.86
N ARG A 220 -0.89 -10.16 20.31
CA ARG A 220 -0.18 -11.43 20.43
C ARG A 220 0.97 -11.58 19.45
N ILE A 221 0.84 -11.01 18.25
CA ILE A 221 1.77 -11.27 17.14
C ILE A 221 2.87 -10.22 17.09
N TYR A 222 2.52 -8.94 17.19
CA TYR A 222 3.44 -7.85 16.90
C TYR A 222 4.62 -7.76 17.87
N PRO A 223 4.46 -7.88 19.20
CA PRO A 223 5.60 -7.81 20.09
C PRO A 223 6.69 -8.85 19.77
N ASP A 224 6.29 -10.11 19.56
CA ASP A 224 7.22 -11.21 19.31
C ASP A 224 7.91 -11.04 17.94
N ALA A 225 7.16 -10.60 16.91
CA ALA A 225 7.73 -10.31 15.60
C ALA A 225 8.72 -9.12 15.64
N VAL A 226 8.39 -8.08 16.41
CA VAL A 226 9.30 -6.94 16.65
C VAL A 226 10.59 -7.41 17.31
N ASP A 227 10.50 -8.23 18.35
CA ASP A 227 11.66 -8.74 19.07
C ASP A 227 12.56 -9.60 18.19
N VAL A 228 11.99 -10.51 17.39
CA VAL A 228 12.74 -11.36 16.47
C VAL A 228 13.47 -10.52 15.43
N ILE A 229 12.78 -9.57 14.78
CA ILE A 229 13.36 -8.74 13.72
C ILE A 229 14.44 -7.83 14.28
N THR A 230 14.16 -7.10 15.36
CA THR A 230 15.10 -6.11 15.92
C THR A 230 16.31 -6.75 16.57
N LYS A 231 16.18 -7.96 17.10
CA LYS A 231 17.32 -8.75 17.60
C LYS A 231 18.28 -9.12 16.46
N ARG A 232 17.76 -9.43 15.28
CA ARG A 232 18.56 -9.80 14.10
C ARG A 232 19.11 -8.58 13.37
N THR A 233 18.27 -7.54 13.18
CA THR A 233 18.59 -6.31 12.45
C THR A 233 18.09 -5.11 13.28
N PRO A 234 18.94 -4.56 14.17
CA PRO A 234 18.52 -3.53 15.15
C PRO A 234 17.98 -2.23 14.53
N ASP A 235 18.40 -1.89 13.30
CA ASP A 235 17.95 -0.69 12.58
C ASP A 235 16.81 -0.95 11.57
N ALA A 236 16.27 -2.17 11.55
CA ALA A 236 15.15 -2.52 10.68
C ALA A 236 13.91 -1.68 10.99
N TRP A 237 13.21 -1.28 9.95
CA TRP A 237 11.88 -0.71 10.10
C TRP A 237 10.86 -1.83 10.32
N VAL A 238 10.35 -1.97 11.52
CA VAL A 238 9.24 -2.87 11.80
C VAL A 238 7.96 -2.04 11.79
N ILE A 239 7.13 -2.27 10.78
CA ILE A 239 5.91 -1.52 10.54
C ILE A 239 4.73 -2.40 10.90
N CYS A 240 4.04 -2.06 12.00
CA CYS A 240 2.82 -2.71 12.44
C CYS A 240 1.61 -2.00 11.85
N GLU A 241 0.80 -2.71 11.08
CA GLU A 241 -0.36 -2.11 10.43
C GLU A 241 -1.65 -2.40 11.22
N SER A 242 -2.52 -1.39 11.33
CA SER A 242 -3.87 -1.54 11.89
C SER A 242 -4.95 -1.72 10.82
N TYR A 243 -4.62 -1.49 9.55
CA TYR A 243 -5.53 -1.50 8.39
C TYR A 243 -6.74 -0.57 8.51
N THR A 244 -6.70 0.38 9.43
CA THR A 244 -7.78 1.33 9.70
C THR A 244 -7.21 2.71 10.04
N HIS A 245 -8.09 3.69 10.19
CA HIS A 245 -7.72 5.03 10.66
C HIS A 245 -7.71 5.09 12.20
N PHE A 246 -6.83 5.90 12.79
CA PHE A 246 -6.75 6.01 14.26
C PHE A 246 -8.05 6.50 14.90
N LEU A 247 -8.85 7.30 14.20
CA LEU A 247 -10.18 7.75 14.68
C LEU A 247 -11.23 6.62 14.71
N ASP A 248 -10.98 5.51 14.01
CA ASP A 248 -11.87 4.35 13.98
C ASP A 248 -11.50 3.30 15.03
N CYS A 249 -10.36 3.47 15.70
CA CYS A 249 -9.85 2.56 16.73
C CYS A 249 -10.20 3.03 18.14
N LYS A 250 -11.43 2.83 18.60
CA LYS A 250 -11.85 3.15 19.97
C LYS A 250 -11.07 2.39 21.04
N PHE A 251 -10.53 1.28 20.68
CA PHE A 251 -9.66 0.45 21.49
C PHE A 251 -8.52 1.21 22.18
N PHE A 252 -7.95 2.23 21.53
CA PHE A 252 -6.89 3.06 22.13
C PHE A 252 -7.39 3.97 23.25
N ASN A 253 -8.69 4.05 23.47
CA ASN A 253 -9.30 4.84 24.53
C ASN A 253 -9.49 4.06 25.85
N ASP A 254 -9.19 2.74 25.84
CA ASP A 254 -9.22 1.92 27.07
C ASP A 254 -7.80 1.61 27.57
N PRO A 255 -7.26 2.40 28.53
CA PRO A 255 -5.92 2.19 29.07
C PRO A 255 -5.80 0.92 29.90
N THR A 256 -6.90 0.27 30.24
CA THR A 256 -6.90 -0.98 30.99
C THR A 256 -6.79 -2.22 30.12
N SER A 257 -6.96 -2.06 28.79
CA SER A 257 -6.91 -3.15 27.82
C SER A 257 -5.56 -3.88 27.88
N PRO A 258 -5.54 -5.23 28.10
CA PRO A 258 -4.32 -6.00 28.04
C PRO A 258 -3.62 -5.92 26.67
N ALA A 259 -4.39 -5.86 25.59
CA ALA A 259 -3.84 -5.75 24.24
C ALA A 259 -3.19 -4.37 24.00
N LEU A 260 -3.78 -3.29 24.49
CA LEU A 260 -3.14 -1.97 24.43
C LEU A 260 -1.82 -1.95 25.22
N LYS A 261 -1.78 -2.58 26.40
CA LYS A 261 -0.55 -2.69 27.20
C LYS A 261 0.54 -3.47 26.47
N ALA A 262 0.19 -4.58 25.81
CA ALA A 262 1.15 -5.35 25.02
C ALA A 262 1.71 -4.53 23.86
N ILE A 263 0.85 -3.85 23.10
CA ILE A 263 1.25 -2.98 21.99
C ILE A 263 2.11 -1.82 22.50
N THR A 264 1.67 -1.11 23.53
CA THR A 264 2.44 0.02 24.07
C THR A 264 3.67 -0.42 24.85
N GLY A 265 3.84 -1.70 25.15
CA GLY A 265 5.09 -2.30 25.66
C GLY A 265 6.20 -2.39 24.62
N MET A 266 5.88 -2.37 23.32
CA MET A 266 6.89 -2.44 22.26
C MET A 266 7.84 -1.23 22.26
N PRO A 267 9.04 -1.35 21.65
CA PRO A 267 10.02 -0.26 21.53
C PRO A 267 9.48 0.96 20.76
N GLU A 268 9.99 2.16 21.09
CA GLU A 268 9.56 3.42 20.45
C GLU A 268 9.98 3.57 18.98
N ASN A 269 10.97 2.80 18.53
CA ASN A 269 11.44 2.82 17.15
C ASN A 269 10.55 2.03 16.19
N VAL A 270 9.51 1.34 16.68
CA VAL A 270 8.50 0.67 15.87
C VAL A 270 7.67 1.71 15.10
N PHE A 271 7.33 1.37 13.86
CA PHE A 271 6.39 2.15 13.08
C PHE A 271 4.98 1.59 13.21
N TRP A 272 4.01 2.49 13.27
CA TRP A 272 2.59 2.13 13.20
C TRP A 272 1.95 2.70 11.95
N GLN A 273 1.39 1.83 11.10
CA GLN A 273 0.75 2.27 9.87
C GLN A 273 -0.77 2.31 10.00
N TRP A 274 -1.32 3.44 9.59
CA TRP A 274 -2.75 3.71 9.49
C TRP A 274 -3.19 3.79 8.04
N LYS A 275 -4.51 3.66 7.79
CA LYS A 275 -5.12 3.79 6.47
C LYS A 275 -6.17 4.90 6.48
N CYS A 276 -6.14 5.81 5.49
CA CYS A 276 -6.99 7.00 5.53
C CYS A 276 -8.00 7.14 4.39
N ASP A 277 -8.07 6.22 3.44
CA ASP A 277 -8.87 6.36 2.22
C ASP A 277 -10.34 6.75 2.46
N LYS A 278 -11.01 6.07 3.41
CA LYS A 278 -12.40 6.34 3.75
C LYS A 278 -12.56 7.76 4.28
N ARG A 279 -11.74 8.13 5.25
CA ARG A 279 -11.78 9.42 5.93
C ARG A 279 -11.46 10.58 4.99
N LEU A 280 -10.53 10.40 4.05
CA LEU A 280 -10.23 11.39 3.02
C LEU A 280 -11.42 11.62 2.08
N ARG A 281 -12.07 10.53 1.61
CA ARG A 281 -13.23 10.63 0.72
C ARG A 281 -14.44 11.26 1.38
N GLU A 282 -14.71 10.91 2.63
CA GLU A 282 -15.86 11.37 3.39
C GLU A 282 -15.64 12.73 4.07
N ASN A 283 -14.44 13.31 3.95
CA ASN A 283 -14.03 14.55 4.64
C ASN A 283 -14.26 14.48 6.16
N THR A 284 -14.04 13.32 6.76
CA THR A 284 -14.25 13.05 8.19
C THR A 284 -12.97 12.99 9.00
N TRP A 285 -11.84 13.39 8.42
CA TRP A 285 -10.56 13.63 9.07
C TRP A 285 -10.19 15.10 8.89
N THR A 286 -9.91 15.78 9.99
CA THR A 286 -9.72 17.23 10.07
C THR A 286 -8.35 17.60 10.65
N GLU A 287 -7.95 18.84 10.49
CA GLU A 287 -6.71 19.37 11.07
C GLU A 287 -6.70 19.43 12.62
N ASN A 288 -7.86 19.25 13.25
CA ASN A 288 -7.98 19.20 14.71
C ASN A 288 -7.81 17.80 15.30
N ASP A 289 -7.86 16.77 14.47
CA ASP A 289 -7.71 15.39 14.92
C ASP A 289 -6.25 15.09 15.28
N ARG A 290 -6.06 14.33 16.35
CA ARG A 290 -4.74 13.99 16.88
C ARG A 290 -4.64 12.51 17.14
N LEU A 291 -3.43 11.99 17.02
CA LEU A 291 -3.11 10.62 17.41
C LEU A 291 -3.50 10.38 18.88
N PRO A 292 -4.08 9.20 19.20
CA PRO A 292 -4.34 8.79 20.57
C PRO A 292 -3.06 8.85 21.42
N GLU A 293 -3.18 9.36 22.63
CA GLU A 293 -2.04 9.58 23.52
C GLU A 293 -1.17 8.32 23.70
N PRO A 294 -1.71 7.12 23.96
CA PRO A 294 -0.90 5.93 24.15
C PRO A 294 -0.04 5.53 22.93
N MET A 295 -0.44 5.98 21.74
CA MET A 295 0.25 5.65 20.49
C MET A 295 1.34 6.67 20.12
N ARG A 296 1.38 7.84 20.73
CA ARG A 296 2.32 8.93 20.36
C ARG A 296 3.80 8.61 20.55
N LYS A 297 4.11 7.57 21.28
CA LYS A 297 5.48 7.11 21.47
C LYS A 297 6.09 6.45 20.21
N PHE A 298 5.26 5.94 19.32
CA PHE A 298 5.69 5.28 18.09
C PHE A 298 5.94 6.28 16.95
N ARG A 299 6.59 5.79 15.91
CA ARG A 299 6.64 6.45 14.61
C ARG A 299 5.40 6.08 13.82
N HIS A 300 4.83 7.02 13.08
CA HIS A 300 3.57 6.79 12.39
C HIS A 300 3.68 7.07 10.90
N ILE A 301 3.07 6.17 10.10
CA ILE A 301 2.91 6.32 8.65
C ILE A 301 1.42 6.28 8.34
N MET A 302 0.94 7.21 7.51
CA MET A 302 -0.40 7.20 6.96
C MET A 302 -0.39 6.70 5.53
N ARG A 303 -1.10 5.62 5.25
CA ARG A 303 -1.24 5.03 3.91
C ARG A 303 -2.53 5.50 3.24
N ALA A 304 -2.44 5.85 1.96
CA ALA A 304 -3.58 6.06 1.07
C ALA A 304 -3.40 5.29 -0.25
N HIS A 305 -4.51 5.00 -0.90
CA HIS A 305 -4.56 4.35 -2.23
C HIS A 305 -4.75 5.37 -3.36
N SER A 306 -4.38 6.62 -3.13
CA SER A 306 -4.58 7.72 -4.08
C SER A 306 -3.98 7.40 -5.45
N GLY A 307 -4.74 7.63 -6.52
CA GLY A 307 -4.32 7.35 -7.89
C GLY A 307 -4.32 5.87 -8.31
N THR A 308 -4.89 4.97 -7.49
CA THR A 308 -4.95 3.53 -7.77
C THR A 308 -6.36 3.06 -8.15
N GLN A 309 -6.46 1.81 -8.61
CA GLN A 309 -7.75 1.17 -8.93
C GLN A 309 -8.71 1.06 -7.74
N TRP A 310 -8.22 1.15 -6.53
CA TRP A 310 -9.03 1.08 -5.31
C TRP A 310 -9.79 2.38 -5.06
N ILE A 311 -9.29 3.50 -5.62
CA ILE A 311 -9.93 4.81 -5.49
C ILE A 311 -9.91 5.50 -6.85
N GLY A 312 -11.05 5.61 -7.49
CA GLY A 312 -11.26 6.41 -8.69
C GLY A 312 -10.64 5.91 -9.98
N GLY A 313 -9.89 4.83 -9.95
CA GLY A 313 -9.24 4.23 -11.12
C GLY A 313 -7.72 4.39 -11.11
N ARG A 314 -7.06 3.50 -11.84
CA ARG A 314 -5.61 3.40 -11.90
C ARG A 314 -5.00 4.56 -12.71
N HIS A 315 -3.89 5.07 -12.24
CA HIS A 315 -3.14 6.18 -12.86
C HIS A 315 -3.94 7.48 -13.00
N THR A 316 -4.94 7.70 -12.12
CA THR A 316 -5.62 8.99 -12.05
C THR A 316 -4.70 10.03 -11.42
N LEU A 317 -4.82 11.28 -11.84
CA LEU A 317 -4.15 12.37 -11.15
C LEU A 317 -4.84 12.62 -9.81
N ALA A 318 -4.09 12.49 -8.72
CA ALA A 318 -4.58 12.49 -7.33
C ALA A 318 -3.89 13.56 -6.48
N VAL A 319 -3.43 14.64 -7.08
CA VAL A 319 -2.61 15.68 -6.45
C VAL A 319 -3.29 16.25 -5.20
N ASP A 320 -4.58 16.60 -5.26
CA ASP A 320 -5.29 17.15 -4.09
C ASP A 320 -5.48 16.12 -2.97
N GLU A 321 -5.76 14.88 -3.30
CA GLU A 321 -5.86 13.80 -2.30
C GLU A 321 -4.53 13.61 -1.56
N ILE A 322 -3.42 13.59 -2.31
CA ILE A 322 -2.06 13.46 -1.76
C ILE A 322 -1.72 14.67 -0.88
N ARG A 323 -2.04 15.88 -1.34
CA ARG A 323 -1.88 17.12 -0.56
C ARG A 323 -2.64 17.03 0.77
N ARG A 324 -3.90 16.63 0.72
CA ARG A 324 -4.74 16.48 1.92
C ARG A 324 -4.21 15.40 2.85
N GLN A 325 -3.76 14.26 2.32
CA GLN A 325 -3.12 13.22 3.10
C GLN A 325 -1.88 13.77 3.86
N CYS A 326 -0.98 14.46 3.17
CA CYS A 326 0.23 15.02 3.77
C CYS A 326 -0.11 16.08 4.83
N ARG A 327 -1.01 17.02 4.51
CA ARG A 327 -1.44 18.08 5.42
C ARG A 327 -2.07 17.53 6.69
N LEU A 328 -3.03 16.62 6.56
CA LEU A 328 -3.73 16.03 7.71
C LEU A 328 -2.82 15.09 8.52
N SER A 329 -1.92 14.38 7.88
CA SER A 329 -0.88 13.60 8.58
C SER A 329 -0.01 14.50 9.44
N TYR A 330 0.51 15.58 8.87
CA TYR A 330 1.33 16.55 9.57
C TYR A 330 0.61 17.18 10.77
N THR A 331 -0.61 17.66 10.58
CA THR A 331 -1.39 18.30 11.66
C THR A 331 -1.81 17.32 12.75
N SER A 332 -2.01 16.03 12.43
CA SER A 332 -2.34 14.99 13.42
C SER A 332 -1.12 14.47 14.20
N GLY A 333 0.11 14.88 13.86
CA GLY A 333 1.35 14.42 14.51
C GLY A 333 1.87 13.11 13.94
N ILE A 334 1.49 12.74 12.71
CA ILE A 334 2.01 11.60 11.96
C ILE A 334 3.30 12.04 11.23
N GLN A 335 4.33 11.19 11.24
CA GLN A 335 5.65 11.55 10.73
C GLN A 335 5.89 11.11 9.28
N GLY A 336 5.08 10.19 8.74
CA GLY A 336 5.31 9.65 7.43
C GLY A 336 4.04 9.41 6.63
N VAL A 337 4.21 9.29 5.32
CA VAL A 337 3.14 9.00 4.35
C VAL A 337 3.55 7.89 3.42
N SER A 338 2.57 7.08 3.01
CA SER A 338 2.77 5.98 2.07
C SER A 338 1.72 6.03 0.97
N MET A 339 2.14 5.69 -0.24
CA MET A 339 1.27 5.50 -1.40
C MET A 339 1.72 4.31 -2.24
N PHE A 340 0.89 3.90 -3.21
CA PHE A 340 1.28 2.86 -4.16
C PHE A 340 2.30 3.36 -5.17
N GLY A 341 3.45 2.69 -5.23
CA GLY A 341 4.57 3.01 -6.13
C GLY A 341 4.75 2.00 -7.27
N GLU A 342 3.67 1.45 -7.81
CA GLU A 342 3.73 0.32 -8.75
C GLU A 342 3.91 0.73 -10.20
N GLY A 343 3.49 1.93 -10.58
CA GLY A 343 3.57 2.40 -11.95
C GLY A 343 4.91 3.06 -12.27
N SER A 344 5.40 2.83 -13.49
CA SER A 344 6.57 3.55 -13.99
C SER A 344 6.30 5.07 -14.03
N ASN A 345 7.32 5.85 -13.74
CA ASN A 345 7.31 7.32 -13.91
C ASN A 345 7.16 7.75 -15.38
N PHE A 346 7.20 6.84 -16.33
CA PHE A 346 6.85 7.11 -17.71
C PHE A 346 5.35 7.45 -17.86
N HIS A 347 4.51 6.92 -17.00
CA HIS A 347 3.10 7.32 -16.89
C HIS A 347 2.99 8.67 -16.21
N ALA A 348 2.63 9.71 -16.96
CA ALA A 348 2.69 11.10 -16.50
C ALA A 348 1.91 11.36 -15.21
N ASN A 349 0.70 10.79 -15.06
CA ASN A 349 -0.08 10.97 -13.83
C ASN A 349 0.57 10.25 -12.63
N ALA A 350 1.19 9.08 -12.83
CA ALA A 350 1.95 8.40 -11.77
C ALA A 350 3.19 9.22 -11.38
N GLU A 351 3.96 9.70 -12.37
CA GLU A 351 5.10 10.58 -12.14
C GLU A 351 4.72 11.81 -11.30
N LEU A 352 3.64 12.50 -11.69
CA LEU A 352 3.17 13.70 -10.99
C LEU A 352 2.63 13.39 -9.60
N ASN A 353 1.93 12.26 -9.41
CA ASN A 353 1.50 11.83 -8.08
C ASN A 353 2.69 11.53 -7.15
N TYR A 354 3.74 10.87 -7.66
CA TYR A 354 4.95 10.59 -6.88
C TYR A 354 5.69 11.86 -6.49
N LYS A 355 5.81 12.81 -7.44
CA LYS A 355 6.40 14.12 -7.16
C LYS A 355 5.53 14.94 -6.20
N ALA A 356 4.20 14.81 -6.25
CA ALA A 356 3.29 15.44 -5.30
C ALA A 356 3.49 14.89 -3.87
N LEU A 357 3.67 13.56 -3.71
CA LEU A 357 3.99 12.98 -2.41
C LEU A 357 5.28 13.58 -1.84
N CYS A 358 6.32 13.68 -2.65
CA CYS A 358 7.60 14.28 -2.25
C CYS A 358 7.44 15.76 -1.88
N TYR A 359 6.79 16.54 -2.73
CA TYR A 359 6.60 17.98 -2.52
C TYR A 359 5.79 18.27 -1.25
N PHE A 360 4.58 17.69 -1.12
CA PHE A 360 3.71 17.95 0.01
C PHE A 360 4.19 17.32 1.32
N SER A 361 5.04 16.30 1.27
CA SER A 361 5.69 15.81 2.50
C SER A 361 6.71 16.80 3.06
N HIS A 362 7.37 17.58 2.21
CA HIS A 362 8.26 18.65 2.61
C HIS A 362 7.53 19.97 2.90
N HIS A 363 6.43 20.23 2.19
CA HIS A 363 5.62 21.44 2.26
C HIS A 363 4.16 21.11 2.59
N PRO A 364 3.84 20.55 3.77
CA PRO A 364 2.50 20.01 4.06
C PRO A 364 1.39 21.04 4.06
N MET A 365 1.73 22.32 4.15
CA MET A 365 0.76 23.43 4.14
C MET A 365 0.63 24.11 2.77
N ALA A 366 1.40 23.67 1.75
CA ALA A 366 1.32 24.23 0.41
C ALA A 366 -0.01 23.90 -0.29
N SER A 367 -0.37 24.75 -1.24
CA SER A 367 -1.56 24.59 -2.10
C SER A 367 -1.26 23.72 -3.34
N CYS A 368 -2.30 23.30 -4.06
CA CYS A 368 -2.12 22.65 -5.37
C CYS A 368 -1.52 23.61 -6.42
N GLU A 369 -1.82 24.88 -6.31
CA GLU A 369 -1.29 25.94 -7.16
C GLU A 369 0.22 26.14 -6.94
N ASP A 370 0.68 26.06 -5.67
CA ASP A 370 2.11 26.08 -5.37
C ASP A 370 2.83 24.89 -6.00
N TYR A 371 2.25 23.67 -5.85
CA TYR A 371 2.79 22.47 -6.49
C TYR A 371 2.79 22.57 -8.02
N ALA A 372 1.72 23.12 -8.62
CA ALA A 372 1.65 23.33 -10.06
C ALA A 372 2.77 24.24 -10.55
N ARG A 373 2.98 25.36 -9.88
CA ARG A 373 4.03 26.33 -10.23
C ARG A 373 5.44 25.77 -10.00
N ASP A 374 5.69 25.20 -8.81
CA ASP A 374 7.04 24.85 -8.39
C ASP A 374 7.55 23.54 -9.02
N VAL A 375 6.64 22.59 -9.31
CA VAL A 375 6.98 21.24 -9.79
C VAL A 375 6.44 20.93 -11.18
N MET A 376 5.15 21.25 -11.45
CA MET A 376 4.56 20.85 -12.71
C MET A 376 4.91 21.79 -13.87
N ALA A 377 5.03 23.10 -13.64
CA ALA A 377 5.27 24.08 -14.67
C ALA A 377 6.55 23.81 -15.49
N PRO A 378 7.70 23.51 -14.88
CA PRO A 378 8.90 23.12 -15.63
C PRO A 378 8.75 21.87 -16.48
N LEU A 379 7.81 20.97 -16.11
CA LEU A 379 7.58 19.69 -16.77
C LEU A 379 6.55 19.77 -17.91
N LEU A 380 5.70 20.80 -17.90
CA LEU A 380 4.52 20.89 -18.76
C LEU A 380 4.52 22.11 -19.68
N GLY A 381 5.54 22.97 -19.60
CA GLY A 381 5.69 24.12 -20.50
C GLY A 381 5.25 25.46 -19.91
N GLY A 382 5.10 25.58 -18.59
CA GLY A 382 4.81 26.82 -17.87
C GLY A 382 3.62 26.77 -16.92
N ASP A 383 3.47 27.84 -16.13
CA ASP A 383 2.51 27.93 -15.02
C ASP A 383 1.06 27.74 -15.48
N GLU A 384 0.65 28.43 -16.54
CA GLU A 384 -0.71 28.33 -17.09
C GLU A 384 -1.03 26.88 -17.53
N LEU A 385 -0.08 26.23 -18.19
CA LEU A 385 -0.24 24.85 -18.64
C LEU A 385 -0.26 23.86 -17.48
N ALA A 386 0.50 24.10 -16.42
CA ALA A 386 0.46 23.27 -15.21
C ALA A 386 -0.92 23.32 -14.52
N LEU A 387 -1.50 24.51 -14.39
CA LEU A 387 -2.86 24.66 -13.86
C LEU A 387 -3.91 23.99 -14.78
N ARG A 388 -3.78 24.15 -16.09
CA ARG A 388 -4.66 23.45 -17.05
C ARG A 388 -4.53 21.92 -16.95
N TYR A 389 -3.34 21.40 -16.73
CA TYR A 389 -3.14 19.96 -16.54
C TYR A 389 -3.89 19.45 -15.29
N LEU A 390 -3.83 20.19 -14.17
CA LEU A 390 -4.62 19.87 -12.98
C LEU A 390 -6.12 19.86 -13.27
N GLU A 391 -6.63 20.87 -13.96
CA GLU A 391 -8.06 20.96 -14.34
C GLU A 391 -8.49 19.75 -15.18
N PHE A 392 -7.73 19.40 -16.22
CA PHE A 392 -8.03 18.21 -17.02
C PHE A 392 -7.91 16.91 -16.21
N GLY A 393 -6.93 16.80 -15.33
CA GLY A 393 -6.69 15.61 -14.50
C GLY A 393 -7.84 15.32 -13.54
N VAL A 394 -8.52 16.34 -13.02
CA VAL A 394 -9.68 16.22 -12.12
C VAL A 394 -11.02 16.40 -12.83
N LEU A 395 -11.01 16.57 -14.15
CA LEU A 395 -12.22 16.74 -14.93
C LEU A 395 -13.23 15.64 -14.59
N ASN A 396 -14.49 16.02 -14.32
CA ASN A 396 -15.56 15.07 -14.19
C ASN A 396 -15.68 14.27 -15.50
N ARG A 397 -15.29 12.99 -15.48
CA ARG A 397 -14.91 12.18 -16.65
C ARG A 397 -16.13 11.62 -17.37
N THR A 398 -17.09 12.49 -17.71
CA THR A 398 -18.14 12.11 -18.62
C THR A 398 -17.62 12.18 -20.07
N PRO A 399 -18.11 11.32 -20.98
CA PRO A 399 -17.70 11.33 -22.38
C PRO A 399 -17.85 12.70 -23.04
N GLU A 400 -18.88 13.45 -22.69
CA GLU A 400 -19.14 14.80 -23.23
C GLU A 400 -18.03 15.79 -22.84
N LYS A 401 -17.65 15.80 -21.56
CA LYS A 401 -16.59 16.69 -21.05
C LYS A 401 -15.22 16.31 -21.62
N ILE A 402 -14.96 15.02 -21.74
CA ILE A 402 -13.72 14.54 -22.37
C ILE A 402 -13.67 14.96 -23.83
N ARG A 403 -14.74 14.73 -24.62
CA ARG A 403 -14.80 15.15 -26.01
C ARG A 403 -14.63 16.67 -26.18
N ALA A 404 -15.20 17.47 -25.29
CA ALA A 404 -15.05 18.92 -25.30
C ALA A 404 -13.61 19.37 -25.00
N ALA A 405 -12.86 18.63 -24.20
CA ALA A 405 -11.47 18.94 -23.84
C ALA A 405 -10.45 18.55 -24.93
N MET A 406 -10.76 17.55 -25.77
CA MET A 406 -9.79 16.99 -26.73
C MET A 406 -9.22 18.00 -27.74
N PRO A 407 -9.99 18.95 -28.34
CA PRO A 407 -9.43 19.95 -29.26
C PRO A 407 -8.38 20.86 -28.58
N GLU A 408 -8.61 21.27 -27.35
CA GLU A 408 -7.66 22.08 -26.60
C GLU A 408 -6.40 21.29 -26.26
N LEU A 409 -6.52 20.03 -25.79
CA LEU A 409 -5.40 19.13 -25.55
C LEU A 409 -4.55 18.93 -26.81
N ALA A 410 -5.19 18.70 -27.96
CA ALA A 410 -4.50 18.58 -29.25
C ALA A 410 -3.72 19.86 -29.61
N LYS A 411 -4.31 21.04 -29.38
CA LYS A 411 -3.64 22.31 -29.55
C LYS A 411 -2.43 22.48 -28.66
N ILE A 412 -2.58 22.16 -27.36
CA ILE A 412 -1.48 22.22 -26.37
C ILE A 412 -0.35 21.32 -26.83
N ILE A 413 -0.64 20.05 -27.16
CA ILE A 413 0.38 19.10 -27.65
C ILE A 413 1.12 19.64 -28.86
N GLY A 414 0.40 20.23 -29.82
CA GLY A 414 0.97 20.80 -31.05
C GLY A 414 1.84 22.03 -30.83
N THR A 415 1.74 22.71 -29.70
CA THR A 415 2.55 23.88 -29.36
C THR A 415 3.79 23.56 -28.50
N GLN A 416 3.89 22.34 -27.98
CA GLN A 416 5.06 21.93 -27.21
C GLN A 416 6.26 21.62 -28.11
N SER A 417 7.45 21.94 -27.62
CA SER A 417 8.73 21.64 -28.30
C SER A 417 9.57 20.60 -27.50
N ASP A 418 9.37 20.53 -26.22
CA ASP A 418 10.06 19.57 -25.35
C ASP A 418 9.43 18.17 -25.47
N PRO A 419 10.21 17.13 -25.84
CA PRO A 419 9.71 15.77 -26.00
C PRO A 419 9.05 15.20 -24.75
N ASP A 420 9.55 15.51 -23.57
CA ASP A 420 9.01 15.02 -22.31
C ASP A 420 7.70 15.71 -21.93
N SER A 421 7.56 17.00 -22.24
CA SER A 421 6.29 17.71 -22.10
C SER A 421 5.25 17.15 -23.08
N ILE A 422 5.63 16.93 -24.36
CA ILE A 422 4.76 16.29 -25.36
C ILE A 422 4.29 14.92 -24.85
N ARG A 423 5.18 14.10 -24.31
CA ARG A 423 4.87 12.79 -23.74
C ARG A 423 3.80 12.89 -22.64
N ARG A 424 3.97 13.82 -21.69
CA ARG A 424 3.03 13.99 -20.57
C ARG A 424 1.65 14.43 -21.02
N TRP A 425 1.58 15.40 -21.93
CA TRP A 425 0.30 15.86 -22.49
C TRP A 425 -0.39 14.79 -23.34
N THR A 426 0.38 14.07 -24.16
CA THR A 426 -0.14 12.95 -24.97
C THR A 426 -0.66 11.84 -24.08
N TYR A 427 0.06 11.54 -22.97
CA TYR A 427 -0.40 10.57 -21.99
C TYR A 427 -1.75 10.98 -21.37
N LEU A 428 -1.89 12.24 -20.95
CA LEU A 428 -3.15 12.73 -20.38
C LEU A 428 -4.30 12.62 -21.38
N ALA A 429 -4.10 13.04 -22.63
CA ALA A 429 -5.10 12.93 -23.67
C ALA A 429 -5.52 11.47 -23.93
N SER A 430 -4.57 10.57 -24.05
CA SER A 430 -4.81 9.13 -24.24
C SER A 430 -5.54 8.51 -23.03
N PHE A 431 -5.13 8.87 -21.82
CA PHE A 431 -5.76 8.42 -20.59
C PHE A 431 -7.23 8.86 -20.49
N LEU A 432 -7.52 10.13 -20.76
CA LEU A 432 -8.89 10.65 -20.75
C LEU A 432 -9.77 9.99 -21.83
N ASN A 433 -9.23 9.81 -23.02
CA ASN A 433 -9.96 9.13 -24.10
C ASN A 433 -10.30 7.67 -23.74
N THR A 434 -9.36 6.93 -23.16
CA THR A 434 -9.60 5.57 -22.68
C THR A 434 -10.68 5.53 -21.60
N PHE A 435 -10.64 6.50 -20.69
CA PHE A 435 -11.65 6.63 -19.62
C PHE A 435 -13.05 6.92 -20.17
N GLY A 436 -13.17 7.79 -21.16
CA GLY A 436 -14.42 8.09 -21.84
C GLY A 436 -15.04 6.84 -22.47
N TRP A 437 -14.23 6.08 -23.18
CA TRP A 437 -14.65 4.82 -23.80
C TRP A 437 -15.06 3.74 -22.78
N GLU A 438 -14.34 3.59 -21.67
CA GLU A 438 -14.72 2.65 -20.61
C GLU A 438 -16.03 3.05 -19.92
N TYR A 439 -16.26 4.35 -19.76
CA TYR A 439 -17.50 4.89 -19.20
C TYR A 439 -18.69 4.58 -20.11
N GLU A 440 -18.57 4.82 -21.41
CA GLU A 440 -19.60 4.49 -22.39
C GLU A 440 -19.94 3.01 -22.39
N LYS A 441 -18.93 2.13 -22.40
CA LYS A 441 -19.15 0.67 -22.31
C LYS A 441 -19.84 0.22 -21.02
N LYS A 442 -19.53 0.84 -19.90
CA LYS A 442 -20.23 0.53 -18.63
C LYS A 442 -21.70 0.93 -18.70
N GLN A 443 -22.00 2.08 -19.30
CA GLN A 443 -23.38 2.54 -19.50
C GLN A 443 -24.16 1.60 -20.44
N GLU A 444 -23.55 1.14 -21.52
CA GLU A 444 -24.14 0.17 -22.42
C GLU A 444 -24.43 -1.17 -21.74
N ARG A 445 -23.48 -1.68 -20.95
CA ARG A 445 -23.67 -2.92 -20.17
C ARG A 445 -24.81 -2.77 -19.15
N SER A 446 -24.85 -1.69 -18.39
CA SER A 446 -25.92 -1.46 -17.41
C SER A 446 -27.32 -1.35 -18.05
N LYS A 447 -27.40 -0.89 -19.29
CA LYS A 447 -28.66 -0.90 -20.07
C LYS A 447 -29.03 -2.30 -20.55
N ASN A 448 -28.05 -3.14 -20.84
CA ASN A 448 -28.24 -4.51 -21.30
C ASN A 448 -28.45 -5.51 -20.16
N ASP A 449 -27.93 -5.24 -18.95
CA ASP A 449 -28.13 -6.07 -17.75
C ASP A 449 -29.57 -5.99 -17.21
N ASN A 450 -30.36 -5.02 -17.69
CA ASN A 450 -31.83 -4.97 -17.48
C ASN A 450 -32.63 -5.86 -18.46
N VAL A 451 -31.96 -6.56 -19.36
CA VAL A 451 -32.59 -7.63 -20.15
C VAL A 451 -32.52 -8.91 -19.31
N GLU A 452 -33.61 -9.28 -18.66
CA GLU A 452 -33.77 -10.56 -18.00
C GLU A 452 -33.31 -11.69 -18.94
N PHE A 453 -32.20 -12.31 -18.64
CA PHE A 453 -31.87 -13.62 -19.19
C PHE A 453 -32.87 -14.63 -18.62
N LYS A 454 -34.01 -14.80 -19.26
CA LYS A 454 -34.81 -15.98 -19.08
C LYS A 454 -34.06 -17.14 -19.73
N ILE A 455 -33.35 -17.89 -18.91
CA ILE A 455 -32.87 -19.21 -19.30
C ILE A 455 -34.10 -20.09 -19.33
N GLY A 456 -34.50 -20.51 -20.53
CA GLY A 456 -35.53 -21.51 -20.74
C GLY A 456 -35.06 -22.91 -20.39
#